data_53dd8659751ed16b113bc161993a81c1
#
_entry.id   53dd8659751ed16b113bc161993a81c1
#
_cell.length_a   1.000
_cell.length_b   1.000
_cell.length_c   1.000
_cell.angle_alpha   90.00
_cell.angle_beta   90.00
_cell.angle_gamma   90.00
#
_symmetry.space_group_name_H-M   'P 1'
#
loop_
_entity.id
_entity.type
_entity.pdbx_description
1 polymer ?
#
loop_
_entity_poly.entity_id
_entity_poly.type
_entity_poly.pdbx_seq_one_letter_code
_entity_poly.pdbx_strand_id
1 'polypeptide(L)'
;MNKQIAKVDRVKTGSISEFIDRHYRHFNAAVLRDAADAYVAHLDRGGKMMITLAGAMSTGELGISLAEMIRQDKVHAITCTGANLEEDLFNLVARSKYERIPNYRELSPQQEKELLARHLNRVTDTCIPEEEAIRRIEKVVIGEWVVAARKKERFFPYEFLFKILRECRLKKFYEIDPADSWMMAAAQKDLPLFVPGWEDSTLGNIYAARCITGAITDVHTARSGIEYMIELAEWYGRVSPESSIGFFQIGGGIAGDFPICVVPMLNQDVVRTPVPEWGYFCQISDSTTSFGSYSGAVPNEKITWGKLSVDTPKFIIESDATIVAPLVFAKVLGW
;
A
#
# COMPACT_ATOMS: atom_id res chain seq x y z
N MET A 1 2.83 -42.88 44.54
CA MET A 1 1.76 -42.52 43.58
C MET A 1 2.40 -41.88 42.37
N ASN A 2 2.63 -42.66 41.31
CA ASN A 2 3.13 -42.13 40.03
C ASN A 2 1.99 -41.37 39.35
N LYS A 3 2.07 -40.05 39.32
CA LYS A 3 1.20 -39.26 38.44
C LYS A 3 1.64 -39.51 37.02
N GLN A 4 0.89 -40.31 36.26
CA GLN A 4 1.03 -40.37 34.81
C GLN A 4 0.70 -39.00 34.24
N ILE A 5 1.68 -38.34 33.67
CA ILE A 5 1.48 -37.13 32.87
C ILE A 5 0.75 -37.60 31.60
N ALA A 6 -0.47 -37.07 31.40
CA ALA A 6 -1.24 -37.36 30.20
C ALA A 6 -0.42 -37.06 28.93
N LYS A 7 -0.42 -37.98 28.01
CA LYS A 7 0.19 -37.75 26.69
C LYS A 7 -0.53 -36.61 26.01
N VAL A 8 0.18 -35.51 25.77
CA VAL A 8 -0.38 -34.36 25.02
C VAL A 8 -0.10 -34.62 23.55
N ASP A 9 -1.15 -34.85 22.78
CA ASP A 9 -1.03 -34.94 21.33
C ASP A 9 -0.66 -33.57 20.77
N ARG A 10 0.50 -33.49 20.12
CA ARG A 10 0.94 -32.28 19.42
C ARG A 10 0.17 -32.18 18.09
N VAL A 11 -0.51 -31.07 17.88
CA VAL A 11 -1.03 -30.72 16.55
C VAL A 11 0.18 -30.60 15.62
N LYS A 12 0.27 -31.44 14.61
CA LYS A 12 1.47 -31.57 13.75
C LYS A 12 1.44 -30.67 12.53
N THR A 13 0.27 -30.22 12.10
CA THR A 13 0.08 -29.33 10.94
C THR A 13 -1.16 -28.48 11.20
N GLY A 14 -1.12 -27.23 10.75
CA GLY A 14 -2.24 -26.30 10.80
C GLY A 14 -2.02 -25.18 9.79
N SER A 15 -3.07 -24.47 9.45
CA SER A 15 -2.99 -23.26 8.65
C SER A 15 -2.30 -22.14 9.44
N ILE A 16 -1.89 -21.07 8.75
CA ILE A 16 -1.36 -19.86 9.39
C ILE A 16 -2.43 -19.27 10.32
N SER A 17 -3.70 -19.29 9.91
CA SER A 17 -4.82 -18.84 10.73
C SER A 17 -4.92 -19.62 12.04
N GLU A 18 -4.84 -20.94 12.01
CA GLU A 18 -4.85 -21.78 13.22
C GLU A 18 -3.63 -21.52 14.12
N PHE A 19 -2.46 -21.27 13.51
CA PHE A 19 -1.28 -20.88 14.26
C PHE A 19 -1.48 -19.58 15.00
N ILE A 20 -2.01 -18.55 14.32
CA ILE A 20 -2.30 -17.25 14.94
C ILE A 20 -3.31 -17.40 16.06
N ASP A 21 -4.42 -18.11 15.86
CA ASP A 21 -5.45 -18.31 16.87
C ASP A 21 -4.93 -19.01 18.12
N ARG A 22 -4.02 -19.94 17.96
CA ARG A 22 -3.46 -20.71 19.07
C ARG A 22 -2.38 -19.95 19.85
N HIS A 23 -1.53 -19.17 19.16
CA HIS A 23 -0.31 -18.63 19.74
C HIS A 23 -0.37 -17.11 20.03
N TYR A 24 -1.21 -16.36 19.32
CA TYR A 24 -1.33 -14.90 19.45
C TYR A 24 -2.40 -14.53 20.46
N ARG A 25 -2.07 -14.68 21.76
CA ARG A 25 -3.05 -14.62 22.84
C ARG A 25 -3.03 -13.35 23.66
N HIS A 26 -1.92 -12.65 23.73
CA HIS A 26 -1.71 -11.51 24.61
C HIS A 26 -0.85 -10.45 23.94
N PHE A 27 -0.88 -9.24 24.49
CA PHE A 27 -0.12 -8.09 24.06
C PHE A 27 -0.35 -7.78 22.57
N ASN A 28 0.67 -7.26 21.91
CA ASN A 28 0.60 -6.86 20.51
C ASN A 28 0.25 -8.02 19.55
N ALA A 29 0.63 -9.24 19.88
CA ALA A 29 0.22 -10.42 19.11
C ALA A 29 -1.31 -10.65 19.16
N ALA A 30 -1.95 -10.47 20.32
CA ALA A 30 -3.41 -10.55 20.41
C ALA A 30 -4.08 -9.45 19.58
N VAL A 31 -3.52 -8.23 19.58
CA VAL A 31 -4.04 -7.12 18.77
C VAL A 31 -4.01 -7.46 17.28
N LEU A 32 -2.95 -8.13 16.77
CA LEU A 32 -2.89 -8.59 15.39
C LEU A 32 -4.05 -9.54 15.06
N ARG A 33 -4.28 -10.55 15.91
CA ARG A 33 -5.39 -11.50 15.72
C ARG A 33 -6.74 -10.78 15.74
N ASP A 34 -6.97 -9.97 16.77
CA ASP A 34 -8.23 -9.26 16.97
C ASP A 34 -8.52 -8.27 15.82
N ALA A 35 -7.48 -7.60 15.31
CA ALA A 35 -7.59 -6.73 14.14
C ALA A 35 -7.96 -7.52 12.87
N ALA A 36 -7.33 -8.68 12.63
CA ALA A 36 -7.65 -9.52 11.49
C ALA A 36 -9.06 -10.11 11.58
N ASP A 37 -9.48 -10.58 12.76
CA ASP A 37 -10.84 -11.08 13.00
C ASP A 37 -11.89 -9.98 12.78
N ALA A 38 -11.63 -8.76 13.26
CA ALA A 38 -12.50 -7.61 13.05
C ALA A 38 -12.53 -7.18 11.57
N TYR A 39 -11.43 -7.32 10.83
CA TYR A 39 -11.37 -7.09 9.38
C TYR A 39 -12.32 -8.05 8.65
N VAL A 40 -12.20 -9.36 8.92
CA VAL A 40 -13.09 -10.38 8.35
C VAL A 40 -14.54 -10.08 8.68
N ALA A 41 -14.85 -9.84 9.98
CA ALA A 41 -16.20 -9.51 10.41
C ALA A 41 -16.76 -8.24 9.78
N HIS A 42 -15.91 -7.24 9.45
CA HIS A 42 -16.31 -6.04 8.73
C HIS A 42 -16.74 -6.38 7.29
N LEU A 43 -15.95 -7.20 6.59
CA LEU A 43 -16.28 -7.65 5.23
C LEU A 43 -17.53 -8.55 5.20
N ASP A 44 -17.68 -9.45 6.15
CA ASP A 44 -18.82 -10.39 6.22
C ASP A 44 -20.16 -9.65 6.41
N ARG A 45 -20.13 -8.45 7.00
CA ARG A 45 -21.29 -7.56 7.10
C ARG A 45 -21.53 -6.71 5.85
N GLY A 46 -20.83 -6.99 4.74
CA GLY A 46 -20.93 -6.22 3.49
C GLY A 46 -20.10 -4.94 3.47
N GLY A 47 -19.21 -4.75 4.46
CA GLY A 47 -18.29 -3.62 4.50
C GLY A 47 -17.28 -3.64 3.36
N LYS A 48 -16.72 -2.48 3.07
CA LYS A 48 -15.63 -2.27 2.10
C LYS A 48 -14.37 -1.89 2.85
N MET A 49 -13.19 -2.19 2.30
CA MET A 49 -11.92 -1.89 2.96
C MET A 49 -11.02 -1.07 2.04
N MET A 50 -10.53 0.05 2.57
CA MET A 50 -9.42 0.80 2.00
C MET A 50 -8.13 0.40 2.71
N ILE A 51 -7.09 0.07 1.94
CA ILE A 51 -5.73 -0.14 2.47
C ILE A 51 -4.87 1.07 2.13
N THR A 52 -4.01 1.48 3.06
CA THR A 52 -3.00 2.50 2.79
C THR A 52 -1.60 1.92 2.92
N LEU A 53 -0.72 2.24 1.96
CA LEU A 53 0.66 1.77 1.89
C LEU A 53 1.61 2.97 1.95
N ALA A 54 2.25 3.17 3.10
CA ALA A 54 3.33 4.15 3.25
C ALA A 54 4.69 3.55 2.85
N GLY A 55 5.72 4.38 2.83
CA GLY A 55 7.09 3.97 2.55
C GLY A 55 7.25 3.27 1.21
N ALA A 56 8.02 2.19 1.21
CA ALA A 56 8.42 1.40 0.04
C ALA A 56 8.08 -0.10 0.25
N MET A 57 6.85 -0.39 0.62
CA MET A 57 6.40 -1.77 0.93
C MET A 57 6.44 -2.69 -0.29
N SER A 58 6.35 -2.13 -1.49
CA SER A 58 6.48 -2.90 -2.73
C SER A 58 7.90 -3.41 -2.95
N THR A 59 8.94 -2.66 -2.57
CA THR A 59 10.33 -3.20 -2.56
C THR A 59 10.46 -4.37 -1.60
N GLY A 60 9.78 -4.33 -0.44
CA GLY A 60 9.69 -5.44 0.51
C GLY A 60 8.79 -6.60 0.06
N GLU A 61 8.29 -6.58 -1.18
CA GLU A 61 7.45 -7.62 -1.79
C GLU A 61 6.15 -7.93 -1.01
N LEU A 62 5.62 -6.96 -0.26
CA LEU A 62 4.31 -7.09 0.37
C LEU A 62 3.19 -7.32 -0.67
N GLY A 63 3.47 -6.98 -1.93
CA GLY A 63 2.60 -7.19 -3.09
C GLY A 63 2.11 -8.62 -3.26
N ILE A 64 2.91 -9.62 -2.92
CA ILE A 64 2.56 -11.05 -3.09
C ILE A 64 1.25 -11.39 -2.36
N SER A 65 1.16 -11.07 -1.07
CA SER A 65 -0.07 -11.32 -0.29
C SER A 65 -1.17 -10.29 -0.59
N LEU A 66 -0.81 -9.04 -0.87
CA LEU A 66 -1.76 -7.98 -1.21
C LEU A 66 -2.47 -8.25 -2.55
N ALA A 67 -1.78 -8.79 -3.54
CA ALA A 67 -2.38 -9.18 -4.82
C ALA A 67 -3.52 -10.19 -4.63
N GLU A 68 -3.34 -11.16 -3.73
CA GLU A 68 -4.39 -12.14 -3.43
C GLU A 68 -5.56 -11.51 -2.66
N MET A 69 -5.27 -10.61 -1.72
CA MET A 69 -6.30 -9.81 -1.03
C MET A 69 -7.17 -9.03 -2.03
N ILE A 70 -6.57 -8.45 -3.07
CA ILE A 70 -7.28 -7.73 -4.12
C ILE A 70 -8.12 -8.71 -4.96
N ARG A 71 -7.55 -9.82 -5.41
CA ARG A 71 -8.26 -10.81 -6.24
C ARG A 71 -9.47 -11.42 -5.56
N GLN A 72 -9.39 -11.64 -4.24
CA GLN A 72 -10.49 -12.18 -3.43
C GLN A 72 -11.45 -11.11 -2.90
N ASP A 73 -11.42 -9.89 -3.46
CA ASP A 73 -12.31 -8.79 -3.07
C ASP A 73 -12.26 -8.45 -1.57
N LYS A 74 -11.07 -8.60 -0.97
CA LYS A 74 -10.81 -8.17 0.42
C LYS A 74 -10.39 -6.71 0.51
N VAL A 75 -10.03 -6.09 -0.63
CA VAL A 75 -9.59 -4.69 -0.75
C VAL A 75 -10.41 -4.01 -1.84
N HIS A 76 -10.88 -2.79 -1.58
CA HIS A 76 -11.82 -2.07 -2.45
C HIS A 76 -11.30 -0.72 -2.92
N ALA A 77 -10.25 -0.21 -2.29
CA ALA A 77 -9.47 0.94 -2.73
C ALA A 77 -8.09 0.91 -2.07
N ILE A 78 -7.11 1.52 -2.70
CA ILE A 78 -5.77 1.68 -2.12
C ILE A 78 -5.34 3.14 -2.22
N THR A 79 -4.74 3.64 -1.13
CA THR A 79 -3.95 4.86 -1.15
C THR A 79 -2.50 4.50 -0.88
N CYS A 80 -1.57 5.04 -1.66
CA CYS A 80 -0.17 4.68 -1.48
C CYS A 80 0.78 5.82 -1.86
N THR A 81 2.05 5.67 -1.49
CA THR A 81 3.14 6.50 -2.01
C THR A 81 3.39 6.20 -3.48
N GLY A 82 3.98 7.14 -4.21
CA GLY A 82 4.42 6.91 -5.59
C GLY A 82 5.43 5.77 -5.71
N ALA A 83 6.31 5.62 -4.73
CA ALA A 83 7.28 4.53 -4.63
C ALA A 83 6.59 3.15 -4.68
N ASN A 84 5.48 2.96 -3.95
CA ASN A 84 4.76 1.69 -3.98
C ASN A 84 4.19 1.33 -5.36
N LEU A 85 3.79 2.31 -6.16
CA LEU A 85 3.32 2.07 -7.52
C LEU A 85 4.44 1.53 -8.42
N GLU A 86 5.57 2.25 -8.43
CA GLU A 86 6.65 1.98 -9.38
C GLU A 86 7.46 0.75 -9.00
N GLU A 87 7.69 0.52 -7.70
CA GLU A 87 8.53 -0.57 -7.21
C GLU A 87 7.89 -1.95 -7.40
N ASP A 88 6.57 -2.07 -7.42
CA ASP A 88 5.90 -3.31 -7.79
C ASP A 88 6.16 -3.67 -9.27
N LEU A 89 6.17 -2.67 -10.15
CA LEU A 89 6.54 -2.87 -11.56
C LEU A 89 8.04 -3.15 -11.72
N PHE A 90 8.89 -2.55 -10.88
CA PHE A 90 10.33 -2.85 -10.88
C PHE A 90 10.58 -4.31 -10.50
N ASN A 91 9.91 -4.82 -9.45
CA ASN A 91 9.93 -6.24 -9.09
C ASN A 91 9.46 -7.11 -10.26
N LEU A 92 8.34 -6.76 -10.88
CA LEU A 92 7.76 -7.52 -11.98
C LEU A 92 8.74 -7.72 -13.15
N VAL A 93 9.60 -6.74 -13.44
CA VAL A 93 10.47 -6.75 -14.63
C VAL A 93 11.95 -6.93 -14.36
N ALA A 94 12.41 -6.93 -13.11
CA ALA A 94 13.84 -6.93 -12.79
C ALA A 94 14.21 -7.68 -11.51
N ARG A 95 13.31 -8.47 -10.94
CA ARG A 95 13.50 -9.13 -9.62
C ARG A 95 14.77 -9.97 -9.54
N SER A 96 15.12 -10.67 -10.61
CA SER A 96 16.32 -11.52 -10.65
C SER A 96 17.64 -10.72 -10.62
N LYS A 97 17.58 -9.41 -10.81
CA LYS A 97 18.73 -8.49 -10.81
C LYS A 97 18.87 -7.71 -9.50
N TYR A 98 17.92 -7.89 -8.58
CA TYR A 98 18.02 -7.28 -7.26
C TYR A 98 19.15 -7.93 -6.46
N GLU A 99 19.88 -7.12 -5.71
CA GLU A 99 20.91 -7.59 -4.80
C GLU A 99 20.50 -7.33 -3.36
N ARG A 100 20.56 -8.35 -2.52
CA ARG A 100 20.33 -8.19 -1.09
C ARG A 100 21.64 -8.03 -0.34
N ILE A 101 21.73 -7.03 0.53
CA ILE A 101 22.88 -6.75 1.40
C ILE A 101 22.47 -6.94 2.86
N PRO A 102 22.64 -8.14 3.44
CA PRO A 102 22.14 -8.43 4.79
C PRO A 102 22.72 -7.52 5.89
N ASN A 103 23.96 -7.07 5.74
CA ASN A 103 24.65 -6.18 6.68
C ASN A 103 24.62 -4.71 6.25
N TYR A 104 23.57 -4.26 5.60
CA TYR A 104 23.43 -2.92 5.03
C TYR A 104 23.65 -1.77 6.03
N ARG A 105 23.40 -2.01 7.33
CA ARG A 105 23.64 -1.00 8.39
C ARG A 105 25.09 -0.71 8.65
N GLU A 106 26.00 -1.59 8.22
CA GLU A 106 27.45 -1.51 8.41
C GLU A 106 28.18 -0.97 7.17
N LEU A 107 27.43 -0.63 6.11
CA LEU A 107 28.03 -0.10 4.90
C LEU A 107 28.69 1.26 5.16
N SER A 108 29.96 1.36 4.77
CA SER A 108 30.70 2.62 4.78
C SER A 108 30.23 3.55 3.64
N PRO A 109 30.43 4.86 3.75
CA PRO A 109 30.14 5.80 2.67
C PRO A 109 30.80 5.45 1.33
N GLN A 110 31.99 4.83 1.38
CA GLN A 110 32.68 4.40 0.16
C GLN A 110 31.98 3.23 -0.50
N GLN A 111 31.49 2.25 0.27
CA GLN A 111 30.71 1.13 -0.25
C GLN A 111 29.38 1.59 -0.86
N GLU A 112 28.68 2.59 -0.24
CA GLU A 112 27.49 3.21 -0.84
C GLU A 112 27.82 3.87 -2.19
N LYS A 113 28.97 4.55 -2.30
CA LYS A 113 29.42 5.12 -3.58
C LYS A 113 29.75 4.07 -4.62
N GLU A 114 30.24 2.90 -4.22
CA GLU A 114 30.49 1.76 -5.10
C GLU A 114 29.17 1.18 -5.64
N LEU A 115 28.11 1.09 -4.82
CA LEU A 115 26.77 0.71 -5.29
C LEU A 115 26.25 1.68 -6.34
N LEU A 116 26.38 2.99 -6.10
CA LEU A 116 26.01 4.02 -7.09
C LEU A 116 26.79 3.84 -8.40
N ALA A 117 28.11 3.58 -8.35
CA ALA A 117 28.93 3.34 -9.53
C ALA A 117 28.54 2.06 -10.31
N ARG A 118 27.86 1.14 -9.65
CA ARG A 118 27.27 -0.08 -10.24
C ARG A 118 25.82 0.12 -10.72
N HIS A 119 25.29 1.33 -10.65
CA HIS A 119 23.90 1.67 -10.98
C HIS A 119 22.87 0.89 -10.13
N LEU A 120 23.15 0.77 -8.84
CA LEU A 120 22.29 0.13 -7.86
C LEU A 120 21.75 1.17 -6.88
N ASN A 121 20.43 1.24 -6.76
CA ASN A 121 19.73 2.14 -5.85
C ASN A 121 19.26 1.35 -4.63
N ARG A 122 19.86 1.64 -3.47
CA ARG A 122 19.59 0.85 -2.25
C ARG A 122 18.38 1.37 -1.46
N VAL A 123 17.46 0.47 -1.15
CA VAL A 123 16.36 0.67 -0.21
C VAL A 123 16.55 -0.35 0.91
N THR A 124 16.97 0.08 2.10
CA THR A 124 17.34 -0.77 3.24
C THR A 124 18.38 -1.85 2.87
N ASP A 125 18.02 -3.12 2.89
CA ASP A 125 18.91 -4.23 2.52
C ASP A 125 18.82 -4.65 1.04
N THR A 126 18.00 -3.97 0.26
CA THR A 126 17.67 -4.35 -1.12
C THR A 126 18.16 -3.29 -2.10
N CYS A 127 18.91 -3.71 -3.12
CA CYS A 127 19.39 -2.85 -4.19
C CYS A 127 18.58 -3.07 -5.45
N ILE A 128 17.99 -2.00 -5.97
CA ILE A 128 17.20 -1.98 -7.20
C ILE A 128 18.13 -1.59 -8.36
N PRO A 129 18.23 -2.39 -9.43
CA PRO A 129 19.05 -2.07 -10.61
C PRO A 129 18.41 -0.94 -11.41
N GLU A 130 19.18 0.10 -11.70
CA GLU A 130 18.66 1.29 -12.39
C GLU A 130 18.23 0.96 -13.83
N GLU A 131 19.06 0.28 -14.60
CA GLU A 131 18.80 0.05 -16.02
C GLU A 131 17.67 -0.96 -16.25
N GLU A 132 17.69 -2.07 -15.54
CA GLU A 132 16.75 -3.17 -15.73
C GLU A 132 15.37 -2.90 -15.11
N ALA A 133 15.32 -2.09 -14.05
CA ALA A 133 14.07 -1.70 -13.41
C ALA A 133 13.63 -0.30 -13.86
N ILE A 134 14.29 0.74 -13.36
CA ILE A 134 13.84 2.14 -13.49
C ILE A 134 13.81 2.57 -14.96
N ARG A 135 14.93 2.46 -15.66
CA ARG A 135 15.04 2.91 -17.06
C ARG A 135 14.19 2.08 -18.02
N ARG A 136 13.95 0.82 -17.69
CA ARG A 136 13.04 -0.05 -18.46
C ARG A 136 11.60 0.43 -18.40
N ILE A 137 11.10 0.75 -17.20
CA ILE A 137 9.75 1.29 -17.01
C ILE A 137 9.66 2.69 -17.61
N GLU A 138 10.63 3.55 -17.33
CA GLU A 138 10.72 4.90 -17.90
C GLU A 138 10.52 4.91 -19.40
N LYS A 139 11.25 4.08 -20.16
CA LYS A 139 11.17 4.00 -21.62
C LYS A 139 9.75 3.75 -22.14
N VAL A 140 8.96 2.98 -21.39
CA VAL A 140 7.58 2.65 -21.78
C VAL A 140 6.61 3.75 -21.36
N VAL A 141 6.73 4.26 -20.14
CA VAL A 141 5.77 5.24 -19.60
C VAL A 141 5.90 6.63 -20.25
N ILE A 142 7.11 7.05 -20.60
CA ILE A 142 7.32 8.31 -21.33
C ILE A 142 6.50 8.33 -22.64
N GLY A 143 6.44 7.22 -23.35
CA GLY A 143 5.63 7.11 -24.56
C GLY A 143 4.17 7.44 -24.33
N GLU A 144 3.61 6.97 -23.21
CA GLU A 144 2.23 7.26 -22.82
C GLU A 144 2.04 8.73 -22.44
N TRP A 145 2.94 9.29 -21.65
CA TRP A 145 2.87 10.71 -21.26
C TRP A 145 2.93 11.65 -22.47
N VAL A 146 3.85 11.38 -23.42
CA VAL A 146 3.98 12.18 -24.64
C VAL A 146 2.72 12.09 -25.51
N VAL A 147 2.15 10.90 -25.66
CA VAL A 147 0.90 10.70 -26.44
C VAL A 147 -0.26 11.45 -25.77
N ALA A 148 -0.43 11.32 -24.45
CA ALA A 148 -1.49 12.00 -23.72
C ALA A 148 -1.34 13.53 -23.82
N ALA A 149 -0.12 14.07 -23.62
CA ALA A 149 0.15 15.50 -23.76
C ALA A 149 -0.21 16.04 -25.15
N ARG A 150 0.14 15.33 -26.21
CA ARG A 150 -0.21 15.71 -27.60
C ARG A 150 -1.71 15.71 -27.86
N LYS A 151 -2.44 14.77 -27.25
CA LYS A 151 -3.88 14.65 -27.37
C LYS A 151 -4.63 15.56 -26.41
N LYS A 152 -3.93 16.24 -25.47
CA LYS A 152 -4.52 17.02 -24.37
C LYS A 152 -5.39 16.18 -23.45
N GLU A 153 -5.07 14.89 -23.33
CA GLU A 153 -5.69 13.97 -22.40
C GLU A 153 -4.97 14.06 -21.05
N ARG A 154 -5.73 13.85 -19.95
CA ARG A 154 -5.21 13.96 -18.58
C ARG A 154 -5.57 12.70 -17.81
N PHE A 155 -4.60 12.14 -17.14
CA PHE A 155 -4.75 10.90 -16.39
C PHE A 155 -4.10 11.01 -15.01
N PHE A 156 -4.58 10.24 -14.06
CA PHE A 156 -3.82 10.02 -12.85
C PHE A 156 -2.56 9.20 -13.12
N PRO A 157 -1.49 9.37 -12.36
CA PRO A 157 -0.23 8.64 -12.54
C PRO A 157 -0.40 7.12 -12.67
N TYR A 158 -1.25 6.51 -11.83
CA TYR A 158 -1.48 5.07 -11.87
C TYR A 158 -2.19 4.59 -13.15
N GLU A 159 -3.02 5.42 -13.76
CA GLU A 159 -3.78 5.04 -14.96
C GLU A 159 -2.85 4.78 -16.15
N PHE A 160 -1.74 5.51 -16.26
CA PHE A 160 -0.70 5.22 -17.25
C PHE A 160 -0.09 3.84 -17.03
N LEU A 161 0.18 3.47 -15.78
CA LEU A 161 0.74 2.16 -15.44
C LEU A 161 -0.28 1.04 -15.66
N PHE A 162 -1.54 1.24 -15.28
CA PHE A 162 -2.62 0.30 -15.56
C PHE A 162 -2.77 0.04 -17.05
N LYS A 163 -2.70 1.07 -17.88
CA LYS A 163 -2.75 0.93 -19.33
C LYS A 163 -1.60 0.07 -19.84
N ILE A 164 -0.36 0.33 -19.40
CA ILE A 164 0.82 -0.44 -19.77
C ILE A 164 0.67 -1.93 -19.40
N LEU A 165 0.14 -2.21 -18.19
CA LEU A 165 -0.08 -3.57 -17.70
C LEU A 165 -1.19 -4.28 -18.49
N ARG A 166 -2.33 -3.64 -18.73
CA ARG A 166 -3.47 -4.19 -19.48
C ARG A 166 -3.12 -4.48 -20.94
N GLU A 167 -2.31 -3.62 -21.56
CA GLU A 167 -1.80 -3.80 -22.94
C GLU A 167 -0.63 -4.80 -23.00
N CYS A 168 -0.22 -5.40 -21.88
CA CYS A 168 0.87 -6.36 -21.80
C CYS A 168 2.22 -5.85 -22.36
N ARG A 169 2.48 -4.55 -22.31
CA ARG A 169 3.65 -3.92 -22.95
C ARG A 169 4.99 -4.31 -22.30
N LEU A 170 4.94 -4.78 -21.06
CA LEU A 170 6.10 -5.24 -20.30
C LEU A 170 6.24 -6.77 -20.26
N LYS A 171 5.28 -7.53 -20.86
CA LYS A 171 5.20 -8.99 -20.72
C LYS A 171 6.49 -9.74 -21.01
N LYS A 172 7.25 -9.32 -22.02
CA LYS A 172 8.52 -9.94 -22.39
C LYS A 172 9.65 -9.77 -21.34
N PHE A 173 9.43 -8.90 -20.35
CA PHE A 173 10.38 -8.61 -19.30
C PHE A 173 9.95 -9.17 -17.93
N TYR A 174 8.80 -9.83 -17.82
CA TYR A 174 8.37 -10.37 -16.56
C TYR A 174 9.35 -11.42 -16.04
N GLU A 175 9.78 -11.24 -14.80
CA GLU A 175 10.73 -12.10 -14.11
C GLU A 175 10.13 -12.78 -12.87
N ILE A 176 8.96 -12.33 -12.42
CA ILE A 176 8.12 -12.98 -11.42
C ILE A 176 6.78 -13.38 -12.04
N ASP A 177 6.03 -14.23 -11.36
CA ASP A 177 4.65 -14.52 -11.77
C ASP A 177 3.83 -13.20 -11.67
N PRO A 178 3.15 -12.77 -12.75
CA PRO A 178 2.26 -11.61 -12.70
C PRO A 178 1.18 -11.72 -11.61
N ALA A 179 0.88 -12.93 -11.14
CA ALA A 179 -0.01 -13.16 -10.03
C ALA A 179 0.52 -12.61 -8.69
N ASP A 180 1.83 -12.43 -8.57
CA ASP A 180 2.47 -11.88 -7.36
C ASP A 180 2.54 -10.33 -7.36
N SER A 181 2.13 -9.69 -8.46
CA SER A 181 2.08 -8.23 -8.56
C SER A 181 0.71 -7.69 -8.12
N TRP A 182 0.71 -6.86 -7.08
CA TRP A 182 -0.51 -6.21 -6.63
C TRP A 182 -1.01 -5.15 -7.63
N MET A 183 -0.11 -4.48 -8.33
CA MET A 183 -0.47 -3.54 -9.40
C MET A 183 -1.15 -4.25 -10.58
N MET A 184 -0.72 -5.47 -10.91
CA MET A 184 -1.40 -6.30 -11.92
C MET A 184 -2.80 -6.69 -11.44
N ALA A 185 -2.96 -7.14 -10.20
CA ALA A 185 -4.25 -7.47 -9.62
C ALA A 185 -5.18 -6.25 -9.58
N ALA A 186 -4.66 -5.09 -9.16
CA ALA A 186 -5.39 -3.83 -9.14
C ALA A 186 -5.82 -3.39 -10.55
N ALA A 187 -4.93 -3.47 -11.54
CA ALA A 187 -5.25 -3.15 -12.93
C ALA A 187 -6.34 -4.07 -13.51
N GLN A 188 -6.31 -5.36 -13.20
CA GLN A 188 -7.31 -6.33 -13.64
C GLN A 188 -8.71 -6.07 -13.04
N LYS A 189 -8.75 -5.63 -11.79
CA LYS A 189 -9.98 -5.31 -11.05
C LYS A 189 -10.48 -3.88 -11.26
N ASP A 190 -9.75 -3.05 -11.98
CA ASP A 190 -9.99 -1.60 -12.06
C ASP A 190 -10.11 -0.95 -10.67
N LEU A 191 -9.24 -1.38 -9.76
CA LEU A 191 -9.26 -0.97 -8.37
C LEU A 191 -8.94 0.52 -8.25
N PRO A 192 -9.76 1.34 -7.54
CA PRO A 192 -9.46 2.75 -7.31
C PRO A 192 -8.13 2.91 -6.55
N LEU A 193 -7.21 3.70 -7.12
CA LEU A 193 -5.93 4.05 -6.50
C LEU A 193 -5.84 5.57 -6.31
N PHE A 194 -5.35 5.97 -5.13
CA PHE A 194 -5.08 7.35 -4.79
C PHE A 194 -3.62 7.49 -4.39
N VAL A 195 -2.89 8.36 -5.07
CA VAL A 195 -1.42 8.48 -4.90
C VAL A 195 -1.06 9.93 -4.62
N PRO A 196 -1.39 10.44 -3.41
CA PRO A 196 -1.05 11.79 -3.05
C PRO A 196 0.48 11.97 -2.97
N GLY A 197 0.97 13.10 -3.49
CA GLY A 197 2.40 13.38 -3.47
C GLY A 197 3.23 12.42 -4.33
N TRP A 198 2.67 11.89 -5.43
CA TRP A 198 3.40 10.99 -6.32
C TRP A 198 4.68 11.62 -6.90
N GLU A 199 4.78 12.94 -6.84
CA GLU A 199 5.98 13.71 -7.18
C GLU A 199 7.20 13.30 -6.35
N ASP A 200 6.96 12.79 -5.12
CA ASP A 200 7.98 12.17 -4.27
C ASP A 200 8.17 10.68 -4.65
N SER A 201 8.54 10.46 -5.91
CA SER A 201 8.88 9.14 -6.45
C SER A 201 9.83 9.27 -7.64
N THR A 202 10.45 8.16 -8.05
CA THR A 202 11.37 8.14 -9.18
C THR A 202 10.65 8.54 -10.48
N LEU A 203 9.47 7.95 -10.75
CA LEU A 203 8.71 8.30 -11.96
C LEU A 203 8.16 9.73 -11.91
N GLY A 204 7.78 10.24 -10.74
CA GLY A 204 7.37 11.63 -10.57
C GLY A 204 8.50 12.60 -10.88
N ASN A 205 9.72 12.32 -10.39
CA ASN A 205 10.92 13.11 -10.72
C ASN A 205 11.27 13.03 -12.22
N ILE A 206 11.15 11.85 -12.82
CA ILE A 206 11.37 11.67 -14.26
C ILE A 206 10.32 12.47 -15.05
N TYR A 207 9.05 12.45 -14.67
CA TYR A 207 8.01 13.25 -15.29
C TYR A 207 8.36 14.75 -15.29
N ALA A 208 8.74 15.29 -14.12
CA ALA A 208 9.18 16.65 -13.98
C ALA A 208 10.39 16.98 -14.90
N ALA A 209 11.39 16.09 -14.96
CA ALA A 209 12.54 16.24 -15.85
C ALA A 209 12.12 16.26 -17.32
N ARG A 210 11.12 15.47 -17.73
CA ARG A 210 10.60 15.47 -19.12
C ARG A 210 9.79 16.73 -19.44
N CYS A 211 9.13 17.34 -18.46
CA CYS A 211 8.52 18.66 -18.62
C CYS A 211 9.60 19.75 -18.78
N ILE A 212 10.64 19.75 -17.94
CA ILE A 212 11.76 20.72 -18.02
C ILE A 212 12.46 20.64 -19.37
N THR A 213 12.68 19.44 -19.91
CA THR A 213 13.35 19.23 -21.21
C THR A 213 12.42 19.45 -22.41
N GLY A 214 11.13 19.72 -22.20
CA GLY A 214 10.15 19.97 -23.25
C GLY A 214 9.65 18.71 -23.96
N ALA A 215 10.00 17.51 -23.50
CA ALA A 215 9.46 16.27 -24.04
C ALA A 215 7.97 16.12 -23.74
N ILE A 216 7.55 16.58 -22.58
CA ILE A 216 6.14 16.73 -22.16
C ILE A 216 5.83 18.23 -22.17
N THR A 217 4.90 18.64 -23.00
CA THR A 217 4.60 20.06 -23.27
C THR A 217 3.54 20.64 -22.34
N ASP A 218 2.84 19.79 -21.59
CA ASP A 218 1.82 20.20 -20.63
C ASP A 218 2.01 19.43 -19.31
N VAL A 219 2.42 20.12 -18.26
CA VAL A 219 2.61 19.57 -16.92
C VAL A 219 1.32 18.98 -16.34
N HIS A 220 0.17 19.46 -16.78
CA HIS A 220 -1.15 19.01 -16.32
C HIS A 220 -1.62 17.71 -16.98
N THR A 221 -0.82 17.11 -17.88
CA THR A 221 -1.08 15.77 -18.43
C THR A 221 -1.21 14.73 -17.31
N ALA A 222 -0.41 14.84 -16.25
CA ALA A 222 -0.65 14.13 -15.00
C ALA A 222 -1.60 14.95 -14.11
N ARG A 223 -2.68 14.32 -13.61
CA ARG A 223 -3.62 14.95 -12.67
C ARG A 223 -2.98 15.12 -11.30
N SER A 224 -3.37 16.14 -10.57
CA SER A 224 -2.75 16.60 -9.33
C SER A 224 -3.28 15.91 -8.07
N GLY A 225 -2.62 16.14 -6.94
CA GLY A 225 -3.07 15.67 -5.62
C GLY A 225 -4.44 16.20 -5.20
N ILE A 226 -4.79 17.44 -5.57
CA ILE A 226 -6.13 18.00 -5.31
C ILE A 226 -7.19 17.23 -6.10
N GLU A 227 -6.90 16.86 -7.34
CA GLU A 227 -7.84 16.06 -8.14
C GLU A 227 -8.00 14.65 -7.56
N TYR A 228 -6.95 14.07 -6.96
CA TYR A 228 -7.08 12.82 -6.21
C TYR A 228 -8.01 12.97 -4.99
N MET A 229 -7.97 14.09 -4.28
CA MET A 229 -8.88 14.32 -3.15
C MET A 229 -10.35 14.43 -3.63
N ILE A 230 -10.59 15.08 -4.77
CA ILE A 230 -11.93 15.15 -5.37
C ILE A 230 -12.42 13.75 -5.76
N GLU A 231 -11.60 12.99 -6.45
CA GLU A 231 -11.92 11.60 -6.86
C GLU A 231 -12.19 10.69 -5.65
N LEU A 232 -11.39 10.83 -4.59
CA LEU A 232 -11.58 10.10 -3.33
C LEU A 232 -12.92 10.50 -2.66
N ALA A 233 -13.25 11.79 -2.65
CA ALA A 233 -14.50 12.28 -2.11
C ALA A 233 -15.72 11.73 -2.90
N GLU A 234 -15.61 11.67 -4.22
CA GLU A 234 -16.65 11.10 -5.09
C GLU A 234 -16.77 9.57 -4.85
N TRP A 235 -15.64 8.86 -4.74
CA TRP A 235 -15.65 7.42 -4.42
C TRP A 235 -16.28 7.16 -3.06
N TYR A 236 -15.86 7.90 -2.02
CA TYR A 236 -16.36 7.73 -0.66
C TYR A 236 -17.86 8.04 -0.60
N GLY A 237 -18.29 9.16 -1.18
CA GLY A 237 -19.70 9.59 -1.22
C GLY A 237 -20.61 8.62 -1.98
N ARG A 238 -20.08 7.91 -2.98
CA ARG A 238 -20.82 6.87 -3.73
C ARG A 238 -20.94 5.55 -2.96
N VAL A 239 -19.89 5.15 -2.24
CA VAL A 239 -19.82 3.84 -1.59
C VAL A 239 -20.41 3.84 -0.18
N SER A 240 -20.16 4.90 0.60
CA SER A 240 -20.50 4.94 2.02
C SER A 240 -22.00 4.91 2.36
N PRO A 241 -22.95 5.33 1.48
CA PRO A 241 -24.37 5.17 1.76
C PRO A 241 -24.85 3.71 1.79
N GLU A 242 -24.18 2.84 1.05
CA GLU A 242 -24.58 1.43 0.92
C GLU A 242 -23.69 0.46 1.73
N SER A 243 -22.47 0.88 2.05
CA SER A 243 -21.48 0.01 2.71
C SER A 243 -20.63 0.78 3.70
N SER A 244 -20.46 0.26 4.89
CA SER A 244 -19.47 0.77 5.83
C SER A 244 -18.06 0.62 5.25
N ILE A 245 -17.25 1.66 5.33
CA ILE A 245 -15.88 1.63 4.78
C ILE A 245 -14.89 1.54 5.93
N GLY A 246 -14.05 0.50 5.91
CA GLY A 246 -12.93 0.31 6.82
C GLY A 246 -11.65 0.94 6.30
N PHE A 247 -10.75 1.25 7.23
CA PHE A 247 -9.46 1.87 6.99
C PHE A 247 -8.34 1.02 7.59
N PHE A 248 -7.54 0.39 6.75
CA PHE A 248 -6.40 -0.43 7.17
C PHE A 248 -5.10 0.26 6.74
N GLN A 249 -4.35 0.76 7.73
CA GLN A 249 -3.19 1.62 7.50
C GLN A 249 -1.88 0.89 7.75
N ILE A 250 -1.03 0.81 6.73
CA ILE A 250 0.33 0.30 6.83
C ILE A 250 1.30 1.47 6.85
N GLY A 251 1.95 1.68 7.99
CA GLY A 251 2.79 2.85 8.26
C GLY A 251 1.99 4.10 8.58
N GLY A 252 2.42 5.25 8.06
CA GLY A 252 1.80 6.55 8.34
C GLY A 252 2.04 7.55 7.19
N GLY A 253 2.24 8.81 7.55
CA GLY A 253 2.52 9.89 6.61
C GLY A 253 1.38 10.15 5.62
N ILE A 254 1.72 10.69 4.46
CA ILE A 254 0.75 11.17 3.47
C ILE A 254 -0.19 10.07 2.97
N ALA A 255 0.29 8.83 2.82
CA ALA A 255 -0.53 7.71 2.35
C ALA A 255 -1.70 7.40 3.29
N GLY A 256 -1.53 7.62 4.59
CA GLY A 256 -2.57 7.43 5.60
C GLY A 256 -3.36 8.70 5.91
N ASP A 257 -2.67 9.84 6.05
CA ASP A 257 -3.32 11.08 6.48
C ASP A 257 -4.19 11.71 5.40
N PHE A 258 -3.77 11.63 4.15
CA PHE A 258 -4.53 12.14 3.02
C PHE A 258 -5.94 11.50 2.93
N PRO A 259 -6.10 10.16 2.85
CA PRO A 259 -7.42 9.58 2.64
C PRO A 259 -8.30 9.66 3.90
N ILE A 260 -7.75 9.56 5.10
CA ILE A 260 -8.56 9.55 6.32
C ILE A 260 -9.30 10.88 6.52
N CYS A 261 -8.78 11.97 5.96
CA CYS A 261 -9.34 13.31 6.03
C CYS A 261 -10.55 13.53 5.11
N VAL A 262 -10.88 12.60 4.21
CA VAL A 262 -12.03 12.76 3.30
C VAL A 262 -13.34 12.89 4.05
N VAL A 263 -13.52 12.17 5.16
CA VAL A 263 -14.76 12.19 5.96
C VAL A 263 -14.98 13.56 6.62
N PRO A 264 -14.06 14.11 7.42
CA PRO A 264 -14.26 15.46 7.97
C PRO A 264 -14.39 16.52 6.86
N MET A 265 -13.66 16.42 5.76
CA MET A 265 -13.81 17.36 4.64
C MET A 265 -15.24 17.31 4.07
N LEU A 266 -15.80 16.13 3.83
CA LEU A 266 -17.16 16.00 3.32
C LEU A 266 -18.19 16.52 4.31
N ASN A 267 -18.01 16.26 5.61
CA ASN A 267 -18.98 16.61 6.63
C ASN A 267 -18.87 18.07 7.11
N GLN A 268 -17.68 18.66 7.07
CA GLN A 268 -17.42 19.99 7.64
C GLN A 268 -17.27 21.08 6.58
N ASP A 269 -16.64 20.77 5.43
CA ASP A 269 -16.32 21.77 4.41
C ASP A 269 -17.27 21.71 3.22
N VAL A 270 -17.64 20.52 2.75
CA VAL A 270 -18.57 20.36 1.62
C VAL A 270 -20.02 20.51 2.07
N VAL A 271 -20.39 19.97 3.24
CA VAL A 271 -21.66 20.15 3.95
C VAL A 271 -22.93 19.92 3.10
N ARG A 272 -22.87 19.00 2.12
CA ARG A 272 -24.04 18.68 1.27
C ARG A 272 -24.91 17.61 1.91
N THR A 273 -24.36 16.42 2.06
CA THR A 273 -25.02 15.28 2.70
C THR A 273 -23.98 14.63 3.60
N PRO A 274 -24.23 14.56 4.91
CA PRO A 274 -23.29 13.91 5.84
C PRO A 274 -23.01 12.47 5.41
N VAL A 275 -21.74 12.09 5.45
CA VAL A 275 -21.31 10.70 5.23
C VAL A 275 -20.93 10.04 6.56
N PRO A 276 -21.10 8.71 6.69
CA PRO A 276 -20.67 8.00 7.90
C PRO A 276 -19.14 8.07 8.05
N GLU A 277 -18.67 8.01 9.30
CA GLU A 277 -17.25 7.86 9.62
C GLU A 277 -16.73 6.49 9.21
N TRP A 278 -15.39 6.34 9.22
CA TRP A 278 -14.76 5.06 8.94
C TRP A 278 -15.21 3.99 9.94
N GLY A 279 -15.74 2.87 9.45
CA GLY A 279 -16.38 1.83 10.26
C GLY A 279 -15.43 0.77 10.84
N TYR A 280 -14.16 0.83 10.48
CA TYR A 280 -13.07 0.01 11.02
C TYR A 280 -11.78 0.81 10.90
N PHE A 281 -10.88 0.66 11.87
CA PHE A 281 -9.55 1.24 11.81
C PHE A 281 -8.50 0.26 12.34
N CYS A 282 -7.43 0.05 11.58
CA CYS A 282 -6.22 -0.61 12.05
C CYS A 282 -5.01 0.14 11.51
N GLN A 283 -4.00 0.33 12.35
CA GLN A 283 -2.70 0.83 11.94
C GLN A 283 -1.61 -0.15 12.31
N ILE A 284 -0.73 -0.47 11.36
CA ILE A 284 0.55 -1.14 11.62
C ILE A 284 1.63 -0.06 11.58
N SER A 285 2.37 0.09 12.67
CA SER A 285 3.47 1.06 12.77
C SER A 285 4.45 0.66 13.86
N ASP A 286 5.73 0.81 13.61
CA ASP A 286 6.80 0.69 14.59
C ASP A 286 7.17 2.04 15.25
N SER A 287 6.46 3.11 14.90
CA SER A 287 6.67 4.44 15.46
C SER A 287 6.20 4.49 16.90
N THR A 288 7.09 4.88 17.82
CA THR A 288 6.71 5.24 19.18
C THR A 288 5.83 6.49 19.18
N THR A 289 5.00 6.65 20.21
CA THR A 289 4.22 7.87 20.40
C THR A 289 5.15 9.08 20.41
N SER A 290 4.95 9.98 19.46
CA SER A 290 5.72 11.21 19.31
C SER A 290 4.76 12.36 19.04
N PHE A 291 4.87 13.41 19.82
CA PHE A 291 3.96 14.55 19.74
C PHE A 291 4.05 15.37 18.43
N GLY A 292 5.08 15.15 17.63
CA GLY A 292 5.24 15.73 16.31
C GLY A 292 5.04 14.74 15.16
N SER A 293 4.57 13.51 15.43
CA SER A 293 4.42 12.48 14.42
C SER A 293 2.97 12.00 14.33
N TYR A 294 2.35 12.15 13.14
CA TYR A 294 1.04 11.59 12.85
C TYR A 294 1.01 10.06 13.05
N SER A 295 2.07 9.36 12.67
CA SER A 295 2.16 7.91 12.78
C SER A 295 2.12 7.41 14.23
N GLY A 296 2.51 8.24 15.21
CA GLY A 296 2.45 7.92 16.64
C GLY A 296 1.16 8.35 17.34
N ALA A 297 0.21 8.98 16.63
CA ALA A 297 -1.05 9.44 17.22
C ALA A 297 -1.97 8.25 17.53
N VAL A 298 -2.53 8.22 18.75
CA VAL A 298 -3.47 7.17 19.15
C VAL A 298 -4.78 7.26 18.37
N PRO A 299 -5.47 6.12 18.08
CA PRO A 299 -6.68 6.12 17.26
C PRO A 299 -7.81 6.99 17.82
N ASN A 300 -7.95 7.08 19.14
CA ASN A 300 -9.00 7.89 19.79
C ASN A 300 -8.87 9.39 19.47
N GLU A 301 -7.68 9.90 19.18
CA GLU A 301 -7.48 11.27 18.75
C GLU A 301 -8.22 11.58 17.45
N LYS A 302 -8.39 10.58 16.58
CA LYS A 302 -9.11 10.69 15.30
C LYS A 302 -10.62 10.96 15.48
N ILE A 303 -11.18 10.66 16.66
CA ILE A 303 -12.58 10.97 17.00
C ILE A 303 -12.79 12.47 17.06
N THR A 304 -11.86 13.22 17.66
CA THR A 304 -11.98 14.69 17.78
C THR A 304 -11.96 15.40 16.44
N TRP A 305 -11.44 14.74 15.40
CA TRP A 305 -11.41 15.22 14.03
C TRP A 305 -12.60 14.75 13.18
N GLY A 306 -13.54 14.01 13.76
CA GLY A 306 -14.67 13.44 13.02
C GLY A 306 -14.28 12.40 11.97
N LYS A 307 -13.15 11.70 12.18
CA LYS A 307 -12.67 10.61 11.31
C LYS A 307 -13.26 9.27 11.72
N LEU A 308 -13.31 8.99 13.02
CA LEU A 308 -13.81 7.75 13.62
C LEU A 308 -14.90 8.05 14.64
N SER A 309 -15.86 7.11 14.80
CA SER A 309 -16.83 7.15 15.89
C SER A 309 -16.26 6.55 17.18
N VAL A 310 -16.99 6.74 18.28
CA VAL A 310 -16.65 6.10 19.58
C VAL A 310 -16.73 4.58 19.47
N ASP A 311 -17.63 4.05 18.66
CA ASP A 311 -17.92 2.62 18.50
C ASP A 311 -17.09 1.97 17.39
N THR A 312 -16.34 2.72 16.59
CA THR A 312 -15.46 2.16 15.55
C THR A 312 -14.45 1.21 16.17
N PRO A 313 -14.38 -0.08 15.75
CA PRO A 313 -13.30 -0.98 16.14
C PRO A 313 -11.95 -0.38 15.72
N LYS A 314 -11.03 -0.24 16.69
CA LYS A 314 -9.74 0.48 16.50
C LYS A 314 -8.58 -0.34 17.03
N PHE A 315 -7.56 -0.54 16.21
CA PHE A 315 -6.39 -1.36 16.52
C PHE A 315 -5.09 -0.64 16.15
N ILE A 316 -4.06 -0.84 16.98
CA ILE A 316 -2.66 -0.50 16.62
C ILE A 316 -1.84 -1.77 16.78
N ILE A 317 -1.18 -2.20 15.71
CA ILE A 317 -0.18 -3.26 15.73
C ILE A 317 1.19 -2.58 15.71
N GLU A 318 1.85 -2.57 16.86
CA GLU A 318 3.18 -1.95 17.03
C GLU A 318 4.26 -2.93 16.55
N SER A 319 4.55 -2.89 15.27
CA SER A 319 5.52 -3.79 14.64
C SER A 319 5.92 -3.32 13.24
N ASP A 320 7.00 -3.93 12.71
CA ASP A 320 7.39 -3.80 11.32
C ASP A 320 6.32 -4.43 10.40
N ALA A 321 5.85 -3.65 9.45
CA ALA A 321 4.80 -4.06 8.52
C ALA A 321 5.22 -5.23 7.62
N THR A 322 6.50 -5.33 7.25
CA THR A 322 7.01 -6.43 6.42
C THR A 322 6.92 -7.79 7.11
N ILE A 323 6.89 -7.78 8.45
CA ILE A 323 6.74 -9.00 9.28
C ILE A 323 5.26 -9.34 9.49
N VAL A 324 4.45 -8.35 9.89
CA VAL A 324 3.10 -8.63 10.41
C VAL A 324 1.99 -8.47 9.40
N ALA A 325 2.13 -7.62 8.37
CA ALA A 325 1.07 -7.45 7.38
C ALA A 325 0.78 -8.74 6.59
N PRO A 326 1.78 -9.53 6.14
CA PRO A 326 1.51 -10.83 5.53
C PRO A 326 0.75 -11.80 6.44
N LEU A 327 0.98 -11.75 7.76
CA LEU A 327 0.27 -12.59 8.73
C LEU A 327 -1.20 -12.16 8.89
N VAL A 328 -1.46 -10.84 8.93
CA VAL A 328 -2.83 -10.31 8.93
C VAL A 328 -3.54 -10.74 7.65
N PHE A 329 -2.90 -10.57 6.48
CA PHE A 329 -3.49 -10.93 5.19
C PHE A 329 -3.74 -12.43 5.09
N ALA A 330 -2.80 -13.27 5.55
CA ALA A 330 -2.98 -14.71 5.59
C ALA A 330 -4.21 -15.10 6.42
N LYS A 331 -4.42 -14.47 7.59
CA LYS A 331 -5.59 -14.72 8.41
C LYS A 331 -6.88 -14.24 7.74
N VAL A 332 -6.89 -13.09 7.11
CA VAL A 332 -8.05 -12.57 6.36
C VAL A 332 -8.40 -13.46 5.17
N LEU A 333 -7.40 -14.06 4.53
CA LEU A 333 -7.55 -15.00 3.40
C LEU A 333 -7.91 -16.42 3.86
N GLY A 334 -7.78 -16.72 5.16
CA GLY A 334 -8.05 -18.05 5.70
C GLY A 334 -6.94 -19.09 5.41
N TRP A 335 -5.71 -18.64 5.18
CA TRP A 335 -4.55 -19.51 4.90
C TRP A 335 -4.07 -20.27 6.13
#